data_6181ff79100412783d81298500e14f05
#
_entry.id   6181ff79100412783d81298500e14f05
#
_cell.length_a   1.000
_cell.length_b   1.000
_cell.length_c   1.000
_cell.angle_alpha   90.00
_cell.angle_beta   90.00
_cell.angle_gamma   90.00
#
_symmetry.space_group_name_H-M   'P 1'
#
loop_
_entity.id
_entity.type
_entity.pdbx_description
1 polymer ?
#
loop_
_entity_poly.entity_id
_entity_poly.type
_entity_poly.pdbx_seq_one_letter_code
_entity_poly.pdbx_strand_id
1 'polypeptide(L)'
;MKTIVVYSSQTGFTEKYAKWIAEALNCEAIPVKQAKKLDISQFHTVIYGGWCMAGSVNGLKWILNKVPNLVADTKKFVVYAVGGSPMENPELEQGMKNISNKIEALIPENLDKEKIYKLVYCPGGFNYDKMNKGSKIMMKMFLSMLKSNKNKTPADEEMIKMISSNYDITDKKYIQPILDFVK
;
A
#
# COMPACT_ATOMS: atom_id res chain seq x y z
N MET A 1 -9.67 13.24 -17.77
CA MET A 1 -10.22 13.11 -16.40
C MET A 1 -9.10 13.45 -15.42
N LYS A 2 -9.38 14.16 -14.29
CA LYS A 2 -8.33 14.50 -13.32
C LYS A 2 -8.00 13.29 -12.44
N THR A 3 -6.76 12.88 -12.44
CA THR A 3 -6.23 11.79 -11.59
C THR A 3 -5.23 12.36 -10.59
N ILE A 4 -5.18 11.81 -9.39
CA ILE A 4 -4.17 12.14 -8.39
C ILE A 4 -3.66 10.87 -7.71
N VAL A 5 -2.35 10.83 -7.45
CA VAL A 5 -1.72 9.80 -6.63
C VAL A 5 -1.36 10.41 -5.28
N VAL A 6 -1.89 9.85 -4.21
CA VAL A 6 -1.57 10.25 -2.84
C VAL A 6 -0.80 9.14 -2.16
N TYR A 7 0.29 9.45 -1.48
CA TYR A 7 1.08 8.41 -0.85
C TYR A 7 1.54 8.74 0.58
N SER A 8 1.71 7.67 1.37
CA SER A 8 2.41 7.69 2.65
C SER A 8 3.63 6.78 2.56
N SER A 9 4.82 7.36 2.60
CA SER A 9 6.09 6.64 2.49
C SER A 9 7.01 6.96 3.65
N GLN A 10 7.72 5.95 4.17
CA GLN A 10 8.73 6.12 5.20
C GLN A 10 10.14 5.88 4.65
N THR A 11 10.33 4.80 3.91
CA THR A 11 11.64 4.35 3.43
C THR A 11 11.87 4.62 1.94
N GLY A 12 10.86 5.18 1.26
CA GLY A 12 10.96 5.59 -0.15
C GLY A 12 10.26 4.65 -1.14
N PHE A 13 9.97 3.39 -0.78
CA PHE A 13 9.40 2.42 -1.72
C PHE A 13 7.99 2.81 -2.20
N THR A 14 7.10 3.24 -1.28
CA THR A 14 5.76 3.70 -1.67
C THR A 14 5.81 4.94 -2.55
N GLU A 15 6.72 5.87 -2.25
CA GLU A 15 6.96 7.06 -3.09
C GLU A 15 7.47 6.69 -4.48
N LYS A 16 8.36 5.69 -4.58
CA LYS A 16 8.89 5.19 -5.86
C LYS A 16 7.76 4.71 -6.77
N TYR A 17 6.85 3.89 -6.22
CA TYR A 17 5.64 3.47 -6.94
C TYR A 17 4.71 4.63 -7.30
N ALA A 18 4.50 5.57 -6.36
CA ALA A 18 3.68 6.75 -6.62
C ALA A 18 4.18 7.55 -7.83
N LYS A 19 5.50 7.74 -7.93
CA LYS A 19 6.13 8.44 -9.05
C LYS A 19 5.96 7.67 -10.36
N TRP A 20 6.14 6.35 -10.37
CA TRP A 20 5.95 5.54 -11.56
C TRP A 20 4.49 5.55 -12.06
N ILE A 21 3.52 5.48 -11.13
CA ILE A 21 2.09 5.55 -11.48
C ILE A 21 1.77 6.94 -12.05
N ALA A 22 2.25 8.00 -11.39
CA ALA A 22 2.00 9.37 -11.81
C ALA A 22 2.60 9.68 -13.19
N GLU A 23 3.83 9.21 -13.45
CA GLU A 23 4.49 9.28 -14.76
C GLU A 23 3.65 8.58 -15.84
N ALA A 24 3.21 7.34 -15.58
CA ALA A 24 2.45 6.54 -16.53
C ALA A 24 1.04 7.10 -16.83
N LEU A 25 0.44 7.83 -15.89
CA LEU A 25 -0.89 8.43 -16.00
C LEU A 25 -0.85 9.94 -16.32
N ASN A 26 0.33 10.52 -16.46
CA ASN A 26 0.54 11.96 -16.65
C ASN A 26 -0.24 12.80 -15.61
N CYS A 27 -0.03 12.50 -14.32
CA CYS A 27 -0.70 13.18 -13.22
C CYS A 27 0.29 13.48 -12.07
N GLU A 28 -0.20 14.14 -11.01
CA GLU A 28 0.62 14.45 -9.85
C GLU A 28 0.63 13.32 -8.82
N ALA A 29 1.80 13.14 -8.17
CA ALA A 29 1.96 12.32 -6.97
C ALA A 29 2.35 13.21 -5.78
N ILE A 30 1.53 13.21 -4.74
CA ILE A 30 1.74 14.05 -3.56
C ILE A 30 1.72 13.24 -2.26
N PRO A 31 2.53 13.62 -1.26
CA PRO A 31 2.47 12.97 0.04
C PRO A 31 1.14 13.30 0.76
N VAL A 32 0.65 12.36 1.58
CA VAL A 32 -0.62 12.49 2.31
C VAL A 32 -0.70 13.76 3.17
N LYS A 33 0.43 14.27 3.64
CA LYS A 33 0.47 15.53 4.40
C LYS A 33 0.00 16.73 3.56
N GLN A 34 0.33 16.75 2.27
CA GLN A 34 -0.14 17.79 1.34
C GLN A 34 -1.60 17.53 0.94
N ALA A 35 -1.96 16.28 0.66
CA ALA A 35 -3.33 15.90 0.29
C ALA A 35 -4.38 16.24 1.36
N LYS A 36 -3.99 16.28 2.64
CA LYS A 36 -4.89 16.70 3.73
C LYS A 36 -5.41 18.13 3.60
N LYS A 37 -4.70 18.99 2.84
CA LYS A 37 -5.06 20.39 2.59
C LYS A 37 -5.86 20.58 1.31
N LEU A 38 -6.06 19.52 0.53
CA LEU A 38 -6.76 19.55 -0.74
C LEU A 38 -8.14 18.88 -0.61
N ASP A 39 -9.07 19.37 -1.37
CA ASP A 39 -10.30 18.65 -1.64
C ASP A 39 -10.04 17.59 -2.71
N ILE A 40 -9.84 16.34 -2.29
CA ILE A 40 -9.57 15.23 -3.21
C ILE A 40 -10.84 14.75 -3.93
N SER A 41 -12.03 15.19 -3.52
CA SER A 41 -13.29 14.82 -4.20
C SER A 41 -13.42 15.44 -5.60
N GLN A 42 -12.65 16.50 -5.89
CA GLN A 42 -12.59 17.09 -7.24
C GLN A 42 -11.92 16.21 -8.31
N PHE A 43 -11.22 15.14 -7.89
CA PHE A 43 -10.56 14.23 -8.80
C PHE A 43 -11.49 13.09 -9.20
N HIS A 44 -11.45 12.70 -10.46
CA HIS A 44 -12.22 11.58 -10.99
C HIS A 44 -11.62 10.23 -10.59
N THR A 45 -10.29 10.17 -10.50
CA THR A 45 -9.56 8.99 -10.06
C THR A 45 -8.63 9.35 -8.92
N VAL A 46 -8.78 8.66 -7.80
CA VAL A 46 -7.89 8.81 -6.64
C VAL A 46 -7.16 7.51 -6.39
N ILE A 47 -5.82 7.57 -6.42
CA ILE A 47 -4.95 6.43 -6.16
C ILE A 47 -4.21 6.69 -4.85
N TYR A 48 -4.43 5.86 -3.85
CA TYR A 48 -3.78 5.98 -2.55
C TYR A 48 -2.76 4.87 -2.33
N GLY A 49 -1.53 5.23 -1.98
CA GLY A 49 -0.47 4.29 -1.64
C GLY A 49 0.01 4.41 -0.20
N GLY A 50 0.14 3.28 0.49
CA GLY A 50 0.68 3.23 1.83
C GLY A 50 1.61 2.03 2.05
N TRP A 51 2.62 2.21 2.91
CA TRP A 51 3.45 1.08 3.32
C TRP A 51 2.71 0.20 4.34
N CYS A 52 2.95 -1.11 4.25
CA CYS A 52 2.32 -2.11 5.10
C CYS A 52 3.17 -2.40 6.34
N MET A 53 2.50 -2.56 7.47
CA MET A 53 3.07 -3.10 8.68
C MET A 53 1.99 -3.80 9.50
N ALA A 54 2.29 -5.02 9.97
CA ALA A 54 1.39 -5.81 10.82
C ALA A 54 -0.04 -5.92 10.26
N GLY A 55 -0.18 -6.19 8.96
CA GLY A 55 -1.48 -6.38 8.30
C GLY A 55 -2.30 -5.10 8.11
N SER A 56 -1.67 -3.93 8.21
CA SER A 56 -2.33 -2.64 7.98
C SER A 56 -1.55 -1.78 7.00
N VAL A 57 -2.24 -0.89 6.30
CA VAL A 57 -1.66 0.11 5.40
C VAL A 57 -1.57 1.45 6.12
N ASN A 58 -0.38 2.04 6.11
CA ASN A 58 -0.19 3.34 6.76
C ASN A 58 -1.05 4.41 6.09
N GLY A 59 -1.74 5.20 6.93
CA GLY A 59 -2.67 6.24 6.46
C GLY A 59 -4.02 5.72 5.95
N LEU A 60 -4.29 4.41 6.00
CA LEU A 60 -5.56 3.81 5.56
C LEU A 60 -6.77 4.51 6.21
N LYS A 61 -6.71 4.79 7.51
CA LYS A 61 -7.80 5.48 8.22
C LYS A 61 -8.16 6.84 7.59
N TRP A 62 -7.16 7.58 7.12
CA TRP A 62 -7.40 8.88 6.48
C TRP A 62 -8.18 8.73 5.18
N ILE A 63 -7.83 7.74 4.35
CA ILE A 63 -8.49 7.53 3.08
C ILE A 63 -9.87 6.87 3.26
N LEU A 64 -10.03 5.96 4.23
CA LEU A 64 -11.34 5.35 4.55
C LEU A 64 -12.41 6.40 4.84
N ASN A 65 -12.04 7.47 5.57
CA ASN A 65 -12.95 8.58 5.86
C ASN A 65 -13.36 9.38 4.60
N LYS A 66 -12.68 9.18 3.46
CA LYS A 66 -12.96 9.85 2.19
C LYS A 66 -13.74 8.97 1.21
N VAL A 67 -13.71 7.64 1.40
CA VAL A 67 -14.34 6.68 0.47
C VAL A 67 -15.79 7.00 0.15
N PRO A 68 -16.69 7.30 1.10
CA PRO A 68 -18.08 7.61 0.75
C PRO A 68 -18.22 8.75 -0.27
N ASN A 69 -17.41 9.80 -0.14
CA ASN A 69 -17.42 10.93 -1.05
C ASN A 69 -16.72 10.62 -2.39
N LEU A 70 -15.70 9.73 -2.37
CA LEU A 70 -14.96 9.36 -3.57
C LEU A 70 -15.77 8.45 -4.49
N VAL A 71 -16.65 7.61 -3.92
CA VAL A 71 -17.43 6.64 -4.71
C VAL A 71 -18.82 7.16 -5.10
N ALA A 72 -19.26 8.28 -4.52
CA ALA A 72 -20.62 8.82 -4.74
C ALA A 72 -20.94 9.12 -6.23
N ASP A 73 -19.95 9.49 -7.03
CA ASP A 73 -20.10 9.90 -8.42
C ASP A 73 -19.46 8.90 -9.41
N THR A 74 -19.47 7.61 -9.09
CA THR A 74 -18.84 6.56 -9.93
C THR A 74 -17.36 6.79 -10.24
N LYS A 75 -16.67 7.48 -9.36
CA LYS A 75 -15.23 7.75 -9.47
C LYS A 75 -14.42 6.49 -9.23
N LYS A 76 -13.29 6.38 -9.88
CA LYS A 76 -12.36 5.26 -9.64
C LYS A 76 -11.49 5.52 -8.42
N PHE A 77 -11.43 4.54 -7.55
CA PHE A 77 -10.62 4.57 -6.35
C PHE A 77 -9.69 3.36 -6.27
N VAL A 78 -8.39 3.59 -6.13
CA VAL A 78 -7.39 2.52 -6.01
C VAL A 78 -6.62 2.67 -4.72
N VAL A 79 -6.39 1.55 -4.04
CA VAL A 79 -5.42 1.45 -2.96
C VAL A 79 -4.28 0.54 -3.40
N TYR A 80 -3.03 1.01 -3.30
CA TYR A 80 -1.88 0.12 -3.40
C TYR A 80 -1.13 0.04 -2.08
N ALA A 81 -0.85 -1.19 -1.68
CA ALA A 81 -0.22 -1.54 -0.42
C ALA A 81 1.23 -1.98 -0.69
N VAL A 82 2.21 -1.31 -0.07
CA VAL A 82 3.64 -1.61 -0.30
C VAL A 82 4.22 -2.30 0.92
N GLY A 83 4.66 -3.53 0.76
CA GLY A 83 5.24 -4.34 1.84
C GLY A 83 6.61 -4.91 1.50
N GLY A 84 7.27 -5.49 2.50
CA GLY A 84 8.58 -6.15 2.33
C GLY A 84 8.47 -7.58 1.80
N SER A 85 7.30 -8.21 1.85
CA SER A 85 7.13 -9.59 1.40
C SER A 85 7.10 -9.68 -0.13
N PRO A 86 7.66 -10.75 -0.73
CA PRO A 86 7.42 -11.07 -2.14
C PRO A 86 5.95 -11.47 -2.37
N MET A 87 5.53 -11.50 -3.63
CA MET A 87 4.13 -11.82 -4.02
C MET A 87 3.70 -13.23 -3.62
N GLU A 88 4.64 -14.14 -3.54
CA GLU A 88 4.44 -15.57 -3.29
C GLU A 88 4.20 -15.91 -1.81
N ASN A 89 4.25 -14.91 -0.91
CA ASN A 89 4.01 -15.13 0.52
C ASN A 89 2.53 -15.48 0.79
N PRO A 90 2.21 -16.67 1.34
CA PRO A 90 0.84 -17.10 1.57
C PRO A 90 0.05 -16.21 2.56
N GLU A 91 0.73 -15.59 3.52
CA GLU A 91 0.09 -14.71 4.51
C GLU A 91 -0.37 -13.38 3.90
N LEU A 92 0.18 -13.03 2.72
CA LEU A 92 -0.15 -11.81 2.01
C LEU A 92 -1.63 -11.78 1.61
N GLU A 93 -2.15 -12.89 1.09
CA GLU A 93 -3.53 -12.98 0.63
C GLU A 93 -4.52 -12.65 1.74
N GLN A 94 -4.36 -13.25 2.91
CA GLN A 94 -5.22 -12.98 4.06
C GLN A 94 -5.12 -11.53 4.54
N GLY A 95 -3.91 -10.97 4.55
CA GLY A 95 -3.68 -9.56 4.89
C GLY A 95 -4.39 -8.61 3.93
N MET A 96 -4.27 -8.86 2.63
CA MET A 96 -4.91 -8.07 1.59
C MET A 96 -6.44 -8.18 1.65
N LYS A 97 -6.98 -9.37 1.87
CA LYS A 97 -8.41 -9.60 2.05
C LYS A 97 -8.98 -8.81 3.24
N ASN A 98 -8.27 -8.79 4.35
CA ASN A 98 -8.68 -8.01 5.53
C ASN A 98 -8.70 -6.50 5.26
N ILE A 99 -7.77 -5.99 4.44
CA ILE A 99 -7.75 -4.60 4.01
C ILE A 99 -8.91 -4.31 3.06
N SER A 100 -9.15 -5.18 2.07
CA SER A 100 -10.24 -5.05 1.10
C SER A 100 -11.60 -5.00 1.79
N ASN A 101 -11.87 -5.92 2.70
CA ASN A 101 -13.14 -5.97 3.44
C ASN A 101 -13.44 -4.64 4.18
N LYS A 102 -12.43 -4.00 4.76
CA LYS A 102 -12.60 -2.70 5.44
C LYS A 102 -12.96 -1.57 4.49
N ILE A 103 -12.46 -1.61 3.26
CA ILE A 103 -12.73 -0.59 2.24
C ILE A 103 -14.10 -0.86 1.62
N GLU A 104 -14.36 -2.11 1.23
CA GLU A 104 -15.59 -2.53 0.57
C GLU A 104 -16.83 -2.34 1.44
N ALA A 105 -16.70 -2.44 2.77
CA ALA A 105 -17.79 -2.16 3.71
C ALA A 105 -18.25 -0.68 3.68
N LEU A 106 -17.45 0.22 3.11
CA LEU A 106 -17.78 1.64 2.98
C LEU A 106 -18.35 2.00 1.60
N ILE A 107 -18.35 1.06 0.66
CA ILE A 107 -18.89 1.23 -0.68
C ILE A 107 -20.36 0.81 -0.66
N PRO A 108 -21.30 1.68 -1.08
CA PRO A 108 -22.71 1.35 -1.16
C PRO A 108 -22.98 0.08 -1.98
N GLU A 109 -23.93 -0.75 -1.53
CA GLU A 109 -24.23 -2.05 -2.15
C GLU A 109 -24.78 -1.93 -3.59
N ASN A 110 -25.42 -0.80 -3.90
CA ASN A 110 -25.94 -0.52 -5.25
C ASN A 110 -24.87 -0.15 -6.27
N LEU A 111 -23.61 -0.01 -5.84
CA LEU A 111 -22.49 0.29 -6.73
C LEU A 111 -21.70 -0.97 -7.08
N ASP A 112 -21.27 -1.05 -8.33
CA ASP A 112 -20.41 -2.13 -8.82
C ASP A 112 -18.97 -1.92 -8.31
N LYS A 113 -18.63 -2.63 -7.21
CA LYS A 113 -17.34 -2.50 -6.53
C LYS A 113 -16.16 -2.79 -7.45
N GLU A 114 -16.31 -3.74 -8.36
CA GLU A 114 -15.24 -4.14 -9.28
C GLU A 114 -14.88 -3.05 -10.29
N LYS A 115 -15.86 -2.17 -10.62
CA LYS A 115 -15.63 -1.05 -11.53
C LYS A 115 -15.09 0.22 -10.87
N ILE A 116 -15.34 0.40 -9.58
CA ILE A 116 -15.00 1.64 -8.87
C ILE A 116 -13.83 1.52 -7.91
N TYR A 117 -13.50 0.30 -7.46
CA TYR A 117 -12.46 0.07 -6.48
C TYR A 117 -11.50 -1.06 -6.87
N LYS A 118 -10.22 -0.85 -6.59
CA LYS A 118 -9.19 -1.89 -6.70
C LYS A 118 -8.15 -1.78 -5.60
N LEU A 119 -7.78 -2.93 -5.02
CA LEU A 119 -6.66 -3.07 -4.11
C LEU A 119 -5.53 -3.83 -4.81
N VAL A 120 -4.32 -3.30 -4.75
CA VAL A 120 -3.13 -3.90 -5.37
C VAL A 120 -2.01 -3.98 -4.35
N TYR A 121 -1.33 -5.11 -4.26
CA TYR A 121 -0.09 -5.22 -3.52
C TYR A 121 1.12 -4.97 -4.43
N CYS A 122 2.08 -4.22 -3.91
CA CYS A 122 3.33 -3.91 -4.60
C CYS A 122 4.50 -4.30 -3.69
N PRO A 123 5.31 -5.31 -4.05
CA PRO A 123 6.52 -5.65 -3.31
C PRO A 123 7.47 -4.46 -3.24
N GLY A 124 7.99 -4.16 -2.07
CA GLY A 124 8.86 -3.01 -1.79
C GLY A 124 10.25 -3.42 -1.35
N GLY A 125 10.45 -3.50 -0.05
CA GLY A 125 11.73 -3.89 0.52
C GLY A 125 11.94 -3.37 1.94
N PHE A 126 13.17 -3.51 2.40
CA PHE A 126 13.62 -2.95 3.67
C PHE A 126 14.78 -2.00 3.46
N ASN A 127 14.74 -0.87 4.16
CA ASN A 127 15.83 0.09 4.23
C ASN A 127 15.94 0.62 5.67
N TYR A 128 16.76 -0.02 6.46
CA TYR A 128 16.95 0.32 7.87
C TYR A 128 17.47 1.72 8.07
N ASP A 129 18.31 2.23 7.17
CA ASP A 129 18.91 3.56 7.29
C ASP A 129 17.86 4.65 7.27
N LYS A 130 16.80 4.46 6.44
CA LYS A 130 15.69 5.39 6.28
C LYS A 130 14.53 5.16 7.26
N MET A 131 14.55 4.09 8.06
CA MET A 131 13.51 3.87 9.06
C MET A 131 13.63 4.86 10.22
N ASN A 132 12.50 5.31 10.75
CA ASN A 132 12.47 6.07 11.99
C ASN A 132 12.84 5.19 13.18
N LYS A 133 13.19 5.81 14.32
CA LYS A 133 13.65 5.10 15.53
C LYS A 133 12.63 4.08 16.04
N GLY A 134 11.33 4.42 16.03
CA GLY A 134 10.26 3.53 16.48
C GLY A 134 10.14 2.28 15.59
N SER A 135 10.15 2.45 14.27
CA SER A 135 10.14 1.32 13.33
C SER A 135 11.37 0.44 13.46
N LYS A 136 12.56 1.02 13.66
CA LYS A 136 13.79 0.25 13.90
C LYS A 136 13.70 -0.61 15.17
N ILE A 137 13.17 -0.07 16.25
CA ILE A 137 12.99 -0.82 17.51
C ILE A 137 12.01 -1.97 17.29
N MET A 138 10.86 -1.70 16.67
CA MET A 138 9.84 -2.70 16.41
C MET A 138 10.36 -3.83 15.53
N MET A 139 11.11 -3.50 14.47
CA MET A 139 11.72 -4.52 13.60
C MET A 139 12.78 -5.36 14.33
N LYS A 140 13.58 -4.75 15.20
CA LYS A 140 14.53 -5.50 16.05
C LYS A 140 13.82 -6.46 17.00
N MET A 141 12.72 -6.03 17.61
CA MET A 141 11.90 -6.89 18.49
C MET A 141 11.29 -8.04 17.68
N PHE A 142 10.72 -7.78 16.53
CA PHE A 142 10.15 -8.79 15.64
C PHE A 142 11.20 -9.81 15.20
N LEU A 143 12.36 -9.33 14.76
CA LEU A 143 13.48 -10.20 14.38
C LEU A 143 13.97 -11.06 15.55
N SER A 144 14.04 -10.49 16.76
CA SER A 144 14.40 -11.21 17.98
C SER A 144 13.37 -12.30 18.29
N MET A 145 12.08 -12.01 18.17
CA MET A 145 11.00 -12.96 18.38
C MET A 145 11.10 -14.13 17.38
N LEU A 146 11.27 -13.85 16.09
CA LEU A 146 11.45 -14.88 15.07
C LEU A 146 12.69 -15.73 15.34
N LYS A 147 13.82 -15.12 15.71
CA LYS A 147 15.06 -15.85 16.03
C LYS A 147 14.94 -16.73 17.26
N SER A 148 14.16 -16.35 18.25
CA SER A 148 13.95 -17.11 19.49
C SER A 148 12.91 -18.22 19.38
N ASN A 149 12.10 -18.23 18.32
CA ASN A 149 11.13 -19.31 18.06
C ASN A 149 11.86 -20.64 17.89
N LYS A 150 11.57 -21.63 18.79
CA LYS A 150 12.16 -22.97 18.72
C LYS A 150 11.59 -23.83 17.59
N ASN A 151 10.38 -23.52 17.14
CA ASN A 151 9.66 -24.24 16.09
C ASN A 151 9.64 -23.43 14.77
N LYS A 152 10.81 -22.92 14.36
CA LYS A 152 10.94 -22.16 13.10
C LYS A 152 10.55 -23.03 11.92
N THR A 153 9.74 -22.44 11.04
CA THR A 153 9.48 -23.00 9.72
C THR A 153 10.56 -22.54 8.72
N PRO A 154 10.72 -23.20 7.56
CA PRO A 154 11.57 -22.69 6.49
C PRO A 154 11.20 -21.25 6.05
N ALA A 155 9.91 -20.91 6.08
CA ALA A 155 9.44 -19.55 5.79
C ALA A 155 9.93 -18.52 6.84
N ASP A 156 9.99 -18.90 8.13
CA ASP A 156 10.54 -18.03 9.18
C ASP A 156 12.02 -17.77 8.96
N GLU A 157 12.78 -18.78 8.55
CA GLU A 157 14.22 -18.65 8.26
C GLU A 157 14.47 -17.74 7.06
N GLU A 158 13.69 -17.89 6.01
CA GLU A 158 13.76 -17.01 4.83
C GLU A 158 13.39 -15.58 5.20
N MET A 159 12.33 -15.38 5.98
CA MET A 159 11.94 -14.06 6.48
C MET A 159 13.04 -13.44 7.34
N ILE A 160 13.65 -14.18 8.27
CA ILE A 160 14.79 -13.71 9.08
C ILE A 160 15.92 -13.23 8.18
N LYS A 161 16.26 -13.99 7.14
CA LYS A 161 17.30 -13.64 6.18
C LYS A 161 16.96 -12.34 5.44
N MET A 162 15.75 -12.24 4.93
CA MET A 162 15.28 -11.06 4.21
C MET A 162 15.32 -9.80 5.07
N ILE A 163 14.71 -9.83 6.26
CA ILE A 163 14.59 -8.65 7.13
C ILE A 163 15.86 -8.32 7.93
N SER A 164 16.92 -9.11 7.77
CA SER A 164 18.23 -8.86 8.43
C SER A 164 19.11 -7.86 7.66
N SER A 165 18.74 -7.48 6.44
CA SER A 165 19.51 -6.59 5.57
C SER A 165 18.62 -5.62 4.81
N ASN A 166 19.23 -4.60 4.20
CA ASN A 166 18.53 -3.76 3.24
C ASN A 166 18.33 -4.53 1.93
N TYR A 167 17.15 -4.43 1.34
CA TYR A 167 16.86 -4.95 0.00
C TYR A 167 15.77 -4.13 -0.69
N ASP A 168 15.73 -4.20 -2.02
CA ASP A 168 14.76 -3.55 -2.88
C ASP A 168 14.28 -4.56 -3.94
N ILE A 169 13.00 -4.93 -3.88
CA ILE A 169 12.34 -5.82 -4.84
C ILE A 169 11.22 -5.10 -5.60
N THR A 170 11.30 -3.76 -5.66
CA THR A 170 10.34 -2.97 -6.44
C THR A 170 10.54 -3.21 -7.94
N ASP A 171 9.42 -3.35 -8.65
CA ASP A 171 9.41 -3.50 -10.11
C ASP A 171 8.22 -2.75 -10.71
N LYS A 172 8.42 -2.07 -11.85
CA LYS A 172 7.36 -1.37 -12.59
C LYS A 172 6.22 -2.30 -13.02
N LYS A 173 6.45 -3.60 -13.20
CA LYS A 173 5.39 -4.55 -13.55
C LYS A 173 4.24 -4.59 -12.53
N TYR A 174 4.54 -4.31 -11.25
CA TYR A 174 3.53 -4.34 -10.19
C TYR A 174 2.52 -3.18 -10.22
N ILE A 175 2.79 -2.10 -11.00
CA ILE A 175 1.78 -1.05 -11.20
C ILE A 175 0.83 -1.37 -12.35
N GLN A 176 1.09 -2.36 -13.19
CA GLN A 176 0.27 -2.66 -14.35
C GLN A 176 -1.21 -2.88 -14.00
N PRO A 177 -1.57 -3.65 -12.95
CA PRO A 177 -2.98 -3.80 -12.56
C PRO A 177 -3.68 -2.49 -12.16
N ILE A 178 -2.92 -1.49 -11.68
CA ILE A 178 -3.45 -0.15 -11.38
C ILE A 178 -3.73 0.59 -12.69
N LEU A 179 -2.77 0.57 -13.61
CA LEU A 179 -2.89 1.26 -14.90
C LEU A 179 -4.04 0.71 -15.74
N ASP A 180 -4.22 -0.60 -15.75
CA ASP A 180 -5.31 -1.27 -16.49
C ASP A 180 -6.68 -0.95 -15.90
N PHE A 181 -6.76 -0.80 -14.58
CA PHE A 181 -8.01 -0.46 -13.92
C PHE A 181 -8.42 1.00 -14.14
N VAL A 182 -7.49 1.94 -14.21
CA VAL A 182 -7.82 3.37 -14.29
C VAL A 182 -8.00 3.88 -15.73
N LYS A 183 -7.49 3.16 -16.72
CA LYS A 183 -7.78 3.41 -18.14
C LYS A 183 -9.21 3.01 -18.47
#